data_b047925275773d36b8c69c75c7cc9227
#
_entry.id   b047925275773d36b8c69c75c7cc9227
#
_cell.length_a   1.000
_cell.length_b   1.000
_cell.length_c   1.000
_cell.angle_alpha   90.00
_cell.angle_beta   90.00
_cell.angle_gamma   90.00
#
_symmetry.space_group_name_H-M   'P 1'
#
loop_
_entity.id
_entity.type
_entity.pdbx_description
1 polymer ?
#
loop_
_entity_poly.entity_id
_entity_poly.type
_entity_poly.pdbx_seq_one_letter_code
_entity_poly.pdbx_strand_id
1 'polypeptide(L)'
;PYKAVCTHGWVVDGEGKTMHKSLGNGIEPKEIYDKNGADILRLWVASSDYHSDIRISKPILAQLSEAYKKIRNTARYILGNLSNQGGFDLDKDGVAYESMEELDKWAIMRLDNLIDKVNEAYNAFDFHIVFHAIHNFCVVDMSNFYLDIIKDRLYCEKPDSAIRRSTQTAMYRILSAISRLVAPILSFTADEIWSYMNHCASENPESVFLNCLLYTSD
;
A
#
# COMPACT_ATOMS: atom_id res chain seq x y z
N PRO A 1 7.71 -30.35 11.70
CA PRO A 1 8.44 -29.59 10.71
C PRO A 1 7.82 -28.22 10.40
N TYR A 2 6.59 -27.92 10.88
CA TYR A 2 5.93 -26.60 10.76
C TYR A 2 5.59 -26.03 12.14
N LYS A 3 5.60 -24.71 12.26
CA LYS A 3 5.28 -24.00 13.52
C LYS A 3 3.80 -23.70 13.69
N ALA A 4 3.09 -23.53 12.58
CA ALA A 4 1.67 -23.22 12.57
C ALA A 4 1.00 -23.82 11.33
N VAL A 5 -0.32 -23.97 11.40
CA VAL A 5 -1.19 -24.36 10.28
C VAL A 5 -2.29 -23.33 10.18
N CYS A 6 -2.43 -22.72 8.99
CA CYS A 6 -3.51 -21.83 8.67
C CYS A 6 -4.49 -22.57 7.76
N THR A 7 -5.74 -22.69 8.19
CA THR A 7 -6.82 -23.32 7.41
C THR A 7 -7.69 -22.25 6.77
N HIS A 8 -8.32 -22.60 5.65
CA HIS A 8 -9.18 -21.67 4.91
C HIS A 8 -10.47 -22.38 4.43
N GLY A 9 -11.49 -21.58 4.13
CA GLY A 9 -12.72 -22.03 3.49
C GLY A 9 -12.55 -22.29 2.00
N TRP A 10 -13.66 -22.58 1.32
CA TRP A 10 -13.68 -22.84 -0.11
C TRP A 10 -13.86 -21.56 -0.91
N VAL A 11 -13.42 -21.59 -2.16
CA VAL A 11 -13.76 -20.57 -3.15
C VAL A 11 -15.06 -20.99 -3.84
N VAL A 12 -16.06 -20.11 -3.78
CA VAL A 12 -17.38 -20.33 -4.38
C VAL A 12 -17.70 -19.25 -5.42
N ASP A 13 -18.65 -19.50 -6.29
CA ASP A 13 -19.08 -18.52 -7.29
C ASP A 13 -19.80 -17.30 -6.66
N GLY A 14 -20.21 -16.34 -7.48
CA GLY A 14 -20.90 -15.13 -6.99
C GLY A 14 -22.23 -15.39 -6.27
N GLU A 15 -22.87 -16.52 -6.52
CA GLU A 15 -24.09 -16.95 -5.85
C GLU A 15 -23.85 -17.78 -4.58
N GLY A 16 -22.59 -18.14 -4.29
CA GLY A 16 -22.21 -18.98 -3.15
C GLY A 16 -22.28 -20.46 -3.43
N LYS A 17 -22.30 -20.87 -4.70
CA LYS A 17 -22.28 -22.29 -5.09
C LYS A 17 -20.85 -22.75 -5.34
N THR A 18 -20.58 -24.02 -4.98
CA THR A 18 -19.31 -24.67 -5.31
C THR A 18 -19.06 -24.65 -6.81
N MET A 19 -17.83 -24.34 -7.20
CA MET A 19 -17.41 -24.30 -8.61
C MET A 19 -17.10 -25.70 -9.13
N HIS A 20 -17.74 -26.08 -10.24
CA HIS A 20 -17.52 -27.36 -10.93
C HIS A 20 -17.35 -27.11 -12.43
N LYS A 21 -16.40 -27.82 -13.05
CA LYS A 21 -16.20 -27.76 -14.51
C LYS A 21 -17.46 -28.11 -15.29
N SER A 22 -18.24 -29.08 -14.80
CA SER A 22 -19.50 -29.50 -15.43
C SER A 22 -20.60 -28.44 -15.40
N LEU A 23 -20.54 -27.51 -14.45
CA LEU A 23 -21.52 -26.42 -14.34
C LEU A 23 -21.08 -25.14 -15.08
N GLY A 24 -19.83 -25.11 -15.55
CA GLY A 24 -19.29 -23.92 -16.25
C GLY A 24 -19.20 -22.65 -15.38
N ASN A 25 -19.33 -22.77 -14.06
CA ASN A 25 -19.30 -21.65 -13.13
C ASN A 25 -17.91 -21.40 -12.52
N GLY A 26 -16.89 -22.14 -12.96
CA GLY A 26 -15.50 -21.94 -12.54
C GLY A 26 -14.87 -20.71 -13.21
N ILE A 27 -14.07 -19.97 -12.44
CA ILE A 27 -13.21 -18.91 -12.96
C ILE A 27 -11.77 -19.40 -12.84
N GLU A 28 -11.07 -19.51 -13.94
CA GLU A 28 -9.66 -19.90 -13.91
C GLU A 28 -8.79 -18.70 -13.50
N PRO A 29 -7.83 -18.89 -12.57
CA PRO A 29 -6.91 -17.81 -12.17
C PRO A 29 -6.21 -17.15 -13.36
N LYS A 30 -5.91 -17.92 -14.42
CA LYS A 30 -5.28 -17.42 -15.65
C LYS A 30 -6.09 -16.31 -16.31
N GLU A 31 -7.40 -16.44 -16.38
CA GLU A 31 -8.29 -15.43 -16.98
C GLU A 31 -8.25 -14.10 -16.19
N ILE A 32 -8.02 -14.18 -14.90
CA ILE A 32 -7.95 -13.00 -14.02
C ILE A 32 -6.61 -12.30 -14.20
N TYR A 33 -5.49 -13.03 -14.06
CA TYR A 33 -4.19 -12.35 -14.10
C TYR A 33 -3.78 -11.92 -15.51
N ASP A 34 -4.23 -12.60 -16.58
CA ASP A 34 -4.00 -12.14 -17.95
C ASP A 34 -4.73 -10.81 -18.25
N LYS A 35 -5.88 -10.58 -17.60
CA LYS A 35 -6.72 -9.40 -17.82
C LYS A 35 -6.47 -8.27 -16.82
N ASN A 36 -6.32 -8.61 -15.55
CA ASN A 36 -6.31 -7.65 -14.44
C ASN A 36 -4.95 -7.55 -13.75
N GLY A 37 -4.03 -8.47 -14.05
CA GLY A 37 -2.77 -8.61 -13.33
C GLY A 37 -2.87 -9.50 -12.09
N ALA A 38 -1.74 -10.09 -11.71
CA ALA A 38 -1.68 -11.02 -10.57
C ALA A 38 -2.00 -10.34 -9.24
N ASP A 39 -1.63 -9.08 -9.08
CA ASP A 39 -1.88 -8.33 -7.84
C ASP A 39 -3.38 -8.17 -7.52
N ILE A 40 -4.25 -8.09 -8.52
CA ILE A 40 -5.71 -8.04 -8.30
C ILE A 40 -6.23 -9.37 -7.74
N LEU A 41 -5.73 -10.50 -8.23
CA LEU A 41 -6.09 -11.81 -7.69
C LEU A 41 -5.59 -11.98 -6.26
N ARG A 42 -4.34 -11.57 -5.98
CA ARG A 42 -3.76 -11.58 -4.64
C ARG A 42 -4.53 -10.68 -3.68
N LEU A 43 -4.91 -9.49 -4.14
CA LEU A 43 -5.70 -8.53 -3.38
C LEU A 43 -7.08 -9.08 -3.04
N TRP A 44 -7.72 -9.78 -4.00
CA TRP A 44 -9.02 -10.42 -3.76
C TRP A 44 -8.92 -11.44 -2.63
N VAL A 45 -7.93 -12.32 -2.62
CA VAL A 45 -7.71 -13.29 -1.53
C VAL A 45 -7.49 -12.55 -0.21
N ALA A 46 -6.60 -11.56 -0.19
CA ALA A 46 -6.26 -10.82 1.01
C ALA A 46 -7.39 -9.91 1.53
N SER A 47 -8.32 -9.48 0.68
CA SER A 47 -9.43 -8.60 1.07
C SER A 47 -10.59 -9.33 1.76
N SER A 48 -10.59 -10.66 1.72
CA SER A 48 -11.67 -11.49 2.25
C SER A 48 -11.23 -12.19 3.54
N ASP A 49 -12.19 -12.44 4.44
CA ASP A 49 -11.97 -13.32 5.57
C ASP A 49 -11.97 -14.78 5.07
N TYR A 50 -10.77 -15.32 4.85
CA TYR A 50 -10.56 -16.65 4.30
C TYR A 50 -10.89 -17.81 5.26
N HIS A 51 -11.18 -17.53 6.53
CA HIS A 51 -11.65 -18.55 7.47
C HIS A 51 -13.04 -19.10 7.11
N SER A 52 -13.80 -18.36 6.31
CA SER A 52 -15.06 -18.79 5.72
C SER A 52 -14.95 -18.94 4.21
N ASP A 53 -16.02 -19.43 3.56
CA ASP A 53 -16.09 -19.54 2.10
C ASP A 53 -16.06 -18.15 1.47
N ILE A 54 -15.18 -17.95 0.49
CA ILE A 54 -14.99 -16.68 -0.20
C ILE A 54 -15.60 -16.71 -1.61
N ARG A 55 -16.32 -15.66 -1.96
CA ARG A 55 -16.98 -15.54 -3.25
C ARG A 55 -16.07 -14.87 -4.28
N ILE A 56 -16.08 -15.40 -5.51
CA ILE A 56 -15.42 -14.78 -6.65
C ILE A 56 -16.43 -14.48 -7.74
N SER A 57 -16.39 -13.27 -8.28
CA SER A 57 -17.20 -12.87 -9.44
C SER A 57 -16.58 -11.66 -10.15
N LYS A 58 -16.96 -11.43 -11.40
CA LYS A 58 -16.49 -10.26 -12.17
C LYS A 58 -16.80 -8.92 -11.49
N PRO A 59 -18.00 -8.69 -10.90
CA PRO A 59 -18.27 -7.46 -10.15
C PRO A 59 -17.35 -7.26 -8.93
N ILE A 60 -17.09 -8.32 -8.15
CA ILE A 60 -16.17 -8.27 -7.00
C ILE A 60 -14.77 -7.87 -7.45
N LEU A 61 -14.25 -8.50 -8.50
CA LEU A 61 -12.93 -8.17 -9.05
C LEU A 61 -12.87 -6.74 -9.60
N ALA A 62 -13.94 -6.26 -10.21
CA ALA A 62 -14.02 -4.86 -10.67
C ALA A 62 -13.99 -3.86 -9.51
N GLN A 63 -14.72 -4.13 -8.43
CA GLN A 63 -14.70 -3.30 -7.22
C GLN A 63 -13.30 -3.26 -6.58
N LEU A 64 -12.62 -4.40 -6.51
CA LEU A 64 -11.26 -4.47 -6.00
C LEU A 64 -10.26 -3.77 -6.90
N SER A 65 -10.44 -3.82 -8.21
CA SER A 65 -9.62 -3.05 -9.14
C SER A 65 -9.74 -1.53 -8.90
N GLU A 66 -10.92 -1.04 -8.52
CA GLU A 66 -11.09 0.37 -8.13
C GLU A 66 -10.39 0.69 -6.80
N ALA A 67 -10.48 -0.19 -5.82
CA ALA A 67 -9.77 -0.04 -4.55
C ALA A 67 -8.23 -0.04 -4.75
N TYR A 68 -7.73 -0.96 -5.57
CA TYR A 68 -6.33 -1.01 -5.99
C TYR A 68 -5.87 0.30 -6.65
N LYS A 69 -6.67 0.85 -7.57
CA LYS A 69 -6.36 2.13 -8.23
C LYS A 69 -6.20 3.27 -7.23
N LYS A 70 -6.94 3.28 -6.12
CA LYS A 70 -6.80 4.31 -5.08
C LYS A 70 -5.42 4.25 -4.42
N ILE A 71 -4.98 3.05 -4.02
CA ILE A 71 -3.64 2.85 -3.44
C ILE A 71 -2.55 3.26 -4.46
N ARG A 72 -2.64 2.76 -5.69
CA ARG A 72 -1.69 3.08 -6.76
C ARG A 72 -1.65 4.57 -7.10
N ASN A 73 -2.78 5.25 -7.14
CA ASN A 73 -2.85 6.68 -7.43
C ASN A 73 -2.25 7.53 -6.30
N THR A 74 -2.43 7.13 -5.03
CA THR A 74 -1.77 7.77 -3.89
C THR A 74 -0.24 7.67 -4.03
N ALA A 75 0.28 6.47 -4.28
CA ALA A 75 1.71 6.26 -4.51
C ALA A 75 2.23 7.07 -5.70
N ARG A 76 1.51 7.05 -6.83
CA ARG A 76 1.88 7.82 -8.04
C ARG A 76 1.93 9.32 -7.79
N TYR A 77 0.97 9.86 -7.03
CA TYR A 77 0.96 11.27 -6.68
C TYR A 77 2.19 11.65 -5.85
N ILE A 78 2.51 10.83 -4.85
CA ILE A 78 3.67 11.04 -3.99
C ILE A 78 4.96 10.95 -4.82
N LEU A 79 5.15 9.90 -5.61
CA LEU A 79 6.31 9.73 -6.50
C LEU A 79 6.52 10.95 -7.41
N GLY A 80 5.45 11.44 -8.06
CA GLY A 80 5.52 12.60 -8.93
C GLY A 80 6.04 13.86 -8.22
N ASN A 81 5.64 14.06 -6.96
CA ASN A 81 6.06 15.22 -6.17
C ASN A 81 7.45 15.07 -5.52
N LEU A 82 7.93 13.85 -5.35
CA LEU A 82 9.30 13.57 -4.90
C LEU A 82 10.32 13.66 -6.05
N SER A 83 9.90 13.34 -7.29
CA SER A 83 10.78 13.33 -8.46
C SER A 83 10.90 14.68 -9.16
N ASN A 84 9.96 15.61 -8.95
CA ASN A 84 9.91 16.91 -9.61
C ASN A 84 11.01 17.86 -9.15
N GLN A 85 11.47 18.76 -10.04
CA GLN A 85 12.37 19.88 -9.76
C GLN A 85 13.72 19.47 -9.13
N GLY A 86 14.37 18.44 -9.69
CA GLY A 86 15.68 17.98 -9.25
C GLY A 86 15.64 16.82 -8.25
N GLY A 87 14.44 16.36 -7.90
CA GLY A 87 14.23 15.23 -6.99
C GLY A 87 14.35 15.62 -5.51
N PHE A 88 13.91 14.71 -4.67
CA PHE A 88 14.06 14.77 -3.22
C PHE A 88 14.98 13.63 -2.79
N ASP A 89 15.97 13.95 -1.97
CA ASP A 89 16.92 13.01 -1.40
C ASP A 89 16.82 13.09 0.13
N LEU A 90 16.34 12.03 0.78
CA LEU A 90 16.10 12.05 2.22
C LEU A 90 17.37 12.34 3.02
N ASP A 91 18.52 11.83 2.58
CA ASP A 91 19.80 12.00 3.30
C ASP A 91 20.32 13.45 3.24
N LYS A 92 19.96 14.20 2.19
CA LYS A 92 20.40 15.60 1.98
C LYS A 92 19.34 16.62 2.37
N ASP A 93 18.09 16.33 2.00
CA ASP A 93 16.97 17.28 2.05
C ASP A 93 16.02 16.98 3.22
N GLY A 94 16.25 15.88 3.93
CA GLY A 94 15.36 15.40 5.00
C GLY A 94 15.32 16.37 6.18
N VAL A 95 14.11 16.56 6.72
CA VAL A 95 13.84 17.40 7.90
C VAL A 95 13.66 16.51 9.11
N ALA A 96 14.34 16.83 10.22
CA ALA A 96 14.16 16.12 11.48
C ALA A 96 12.72 16.27 12.00
N TYR A 97 12.18 15.23 12.63
CA TYR A 97 10.77 15.19 13.08
C TYR A 97 10.39 16.41 13.91
N GLU A 98 11.24 16.83 14.84
CA GLU A 98 11.00 17.97 15.72
C GLU A 98 10.81 19.29 14.95
N SER A 99 11.48 19.40 13.79
CA SER A 99 11.46 20.58 12.92
C SER A 99 10.41 20.52 11.82
N MET A 100 9.67 19.40 11.71
CA MET A 100 8.61 19.27 10.72
C MET A 100 7.40 20.15 11.06
N GLU A 101 6.65 20.51 10.02
CA GLU A 101 5.36 21.19 10.19
C GLU A 101 4.33 20.30 10.91
N GLU A 102 3.42 20.91 11.67
CA GLU A 102 2.44 20.18 12.48
C GLU A 102 1.57 19.22 11.68
N LEU A 103 1.18 19.60 10.45
CA LEU A 103 0.40 18.75 9.57
C LEU A 103 1.20 17.53 9.07
N ASP A 104 2.51 17.72 8.86
CA ASP A 104 3.40 16.64 8.44
C ASP A 104 3.66 15.67 9.61
N LYS A 105 3.82 16.18 10.83
CA LYS A 105 3.87 15.37 12.07
C LYS A 105 2.59 14.56 12.26
N TRP A 106 1.43 15.17 12.01
CA TRP A 106 0.16 14.46 12.04
C TRP A 106 0.14 13.30 11.04
N ALA A 107 0.62 13.52 9.82
CA ALA A 107 0.66 12.47 8.78
C ALA A 107 1.59 11.31 9.19
N ILE A 108 2.75 11.61 9.80
CA ILE A 108 3.66 10.58 10.35
C ILE A 108 2.99 9.82 11.50
N MET A 109 2.35 10.51 12.45
CA MET A 109 1.61 9.84 13.54
C MET A 109 0.52 8.89 13.00
N ARG A 110 -0.19 9.30 11.93
CA ARG A 110 -1.18 8.43 11.26
C ARG A 110 -0.53 7.23 10.60
N LEU A 111 0.67 7.42 10.04
CA LEU A 111 1.48 6.35 9.47
C LEU A 111 1.93 5.34 10.54
N ASP A 112 2.42 5.81 11.68
CA ASP A 112 2.84 4.95 12.79
C ASP A 112 1.68 4.08 13.29
N ASN A 113 0.51 4.66 13.47
CA ASN A 113 -0.71 3.91 13.82
C ASN A 113 -1.09 2.86 12.74
N LEU A 114 -0.86 3.16 11.46
CA LEU A 114 -1.06 2.20 10.38
C LEU A 114 -0.07 1.05 10.46
N ILE A 115 1.23 1.35 10.69
CA ILE A 115 2.31 0.36 10.78
C ILE A 115 1.99 -0.64 11.90
N ASP A 116 1.65 -0.17 13.09
CA ASP A 116 1.30 -1.01 14.23
C ASP A 116 0.13 -1.94 13.91
N LYS A 117 -0.96 -1.36 13.41
CA LYS A 117 -2.16 -2.11 13.05
C LYS A 117 -1.90 -3.17 11.98
N VAL A 118 -1.10 -2.84 10.96
CA VAL A 118 -0.78 -3.77 9.88
C VAL A 118 0.13 -4.89 10.36
N ASN A 119 1.12 -4.59 11.21
CA ASN A 119 2.01 -5.61 11.80
C ASN A 119 1.23 -6.57 12.68
N GLU A 120 0.33 -6.08 13.54
CA GLU A 120 -0.55 -6.92 14.35
C GLU A 120 -1.40 -7.85 13.47
N ALA A 121 -2.00 -7.31 12.41
CA ALA A 121 -2.84 -8.07 11.49
C ALA A 121 -2.04 -9.13 10.70
N TYR A 122 -0.82 -8.82 10.25
CA TYR A 122 0.05 -9.82 9.62
C TYR A 122 0.44 -10.94 10.59
N ASN A 123 0.78 -10.60 11.83
CA ASN A 123 1.11 -11.60 12.86
C ASN A 123 -0.08 -12.51 13.20
N ALA A 124 -1.30 -11.98 13.13
CA ALA A 124 -2.54 -12.73 13.32
C ALA A 124 -3.02 -13.47 12.05
N PHE A 125 -2.36 -13.27 10.90
CA PHE A 125 -2.82 -13.74 9.58
C PHE A 125 -4.16 -13.14 9.13
N ASP A 126 -4.55 -11.98 9.64
CA ASP A 126 -5.79 -11.25 9.31
C ASP A 126 -5.58 -10.32 8.11
N PHE A 127 -5.31 -10.86 6.93
CA PHE A 127 -4.95 -10.10 5.73
C PHE A 127 -6.03 -9.10 5.29
N HIS A 128 -7.30 -9.37 5.56
CA HIS A 128 -8.40 -8.46 5.26
C HIS A 128 -8.31 -7.17 6.08
N ILE A 129 -7.83 -7.24 7.32
CA ILE A 129 -7.56 -6.07 8.16
C ILE A 129 -6.41 -5.24 7.56
N VAL A 130 -5.34 -5.91 7.09
CA VAL A 130 -4.23 -5.24 6.40
C VAL A 130 -4.73 -4.43 5.20
N PHE A 131 -5.48 -5.08 4.32
CA PHE A 131 -6.04 -4.41 3.13
C PHE A 131 -6.90 -3.21 3.50
N HIS A 132 -7.85 -3.38 4.40
CA HIS A 132 -8.76 -2.29 4.79
C HIS A 132 -8.04 -1.14 5.48
N ALA A 133 -7.05 -1.42 6.32
CA ALA A 133 -6.27 -0.39 6.99
C ALA A 133 -5.49 0.47 5.97
N ILE A 134 -4.76 -0.16 5.05
CA ILE A 134 -3.97 0.54 4.04
C ILE A 134 -4.88 1.30 3.05
N HIS A 135 -5.96 0.67 2.58
CA HIS A 135 -6.91 1.32 1.68
C HIS A 135 -7.54 2.57 2.34
N ASN A 136 -7.98 2.43 3.59
CA ASN A 136 -8.58 3.55 4.33
C ASN A 136 -7.57 4.69 4.55
N PHE A 137 -6.34 4.39 4.93
CA PHE A 137 -5.27 5.36 5.06
C PHE A 137 -5.02 6.11 3.74
N CYS A 138 -4.89 5.38 2.62
CA CYS A 138 -4.68 6.00 1.31
C CYS A 138 -5.84 6.90 0.87
N VAL A 139 -7.08 6.50 1.15
CA VAL A 139 -8.27 7.24 0.70
C VAL A 139 -8.59 8.38 1.65
N VAL A 140 -8.74 8.09 2.95
CA VAL A 140 -9.25 9.06 3.93
C VAL A 140 -8.15 9.99 4.40
N ASP A 141 -7.08 9.42 4.98
CA ASP A 141 -6.04 10.24 5.59
C ASP A 141 -5.19 10.94 4.52
N MET A 142 -4.83 10.23 3.44
CA MET A 142 -3.97 10.79 2.39
C MET A 142 -4.76 11.55 1.34
N SER A 143 -5.53 10.87 0.49
CA SER A 143 -6.10 11.51 -0.71
C SER A 143 -7.16 12.58 -0.39
N ASN A 144 -8.02 12.32 0.60
CA ASN A 144 -9.12 13.24 0.92
C ASN A 144 -8.72 14.35 1.91
N PHE A 145 -7.57 14.25 2.55
CA PHE A 145 -7.15 15.23 3.56
C PHE A 145 -5.72 15.72 3.32
N TYR A 146 -4.71 14.94 3.69
CA TYR A 146 -3.32 15.39 3.73
C TYR A 146 -2.82 15.89 2.37
N LEU A 147 -2.91 15.05 1.33
CA LEU A 147 -2.40 15.38 -0.01
C LEU A 147 -3.18 16.51 -0.69
N ASP A 148 -4.41 16.76 -0.28
CA ASP A 148 -5.19 17.90 -0.78
C ASP A 148 -4.69 19.23 -0.19
N ILE A 149 -4.46 19.26 1.13
CA ILE A 149 -4.04 20.47 1.85
C ILE A 149 -2.63 20.90 1.46
N ILE A 150 -1.70 19.95 1.30
CA ILE A 150 -0.29 20.26 1.03
C ILE A 150 0.02 20.72 -0.39
N LYS A 151 -0.98 20.77 -1.28
CA LYS A 151 -0.78 21.17 -2.69
C LYS A 151 -0.10 22.54 -2.82
N ASP A 152 -0.52 23.50 -2.02
CA ASP A 152 0.06 24.84 -2.07
C ASP A 152 1.54 24.82 -1.70
N ARG A 153 1.92 24.01 -0.70
CA ARG A 153 3.32 23.86 -0.30
C ARG A 153 4.17 23.21 -1.40
N LEU A 154 3.60 22.26 -2.15
CA LEU A 154 4.31 21.55 -3.20
C LEU A 154 4.46 22.35 -4.49
N TYR A 155 3.47 23.22 -4.81
CA TYR A 155 3.42 23.91 -6.09
C TYR A 155 3.78 25.39 -6.02
N CYS A 156 3.57 26.05 -4.88
CA CYS A 156 3.79 27.49 -4.73
C CYS A 156 5.10 27.81 -4.00
N GLU A 157 5.57 26.90 -3.12
CA GLU A 157 6.80 27.11 -2.37
C GLU A 157 8.06 26.84 -3.21
N LYS A 158 9.15 27.53 -2.86
CA LYS A 158 10.45 27.30 -3.49
C LYS A 158 10.93 25.85 -3.29
N PRO A 159 11.69 25.28 -4.23
CA PRO A 159 12.17 23.90 -4.13
C PRO A 159 12.93 23.56 -2.85
N ASP A 160 13.65 24.53 -2.30
CA ASP A 160 14.51 24.44 -1.12
C ASP A 160 13.88 25.02 0.16
N SER A 161 12.60 25.42 0.14
CA SER A 161 11.96 25.96 1.33
C SER A 161 11.79 24.87 2.41
N ALA A 162 11.98 25.25 3.67
CA ALA A 162 11.85 24.35 4.82
C ALA A 162 10.46 23.67 4.88
N ILE A 163 9.41 24.42 4.59
CA ILE A 163 8.02 23.94 4.57
C ILE A 163 7.85 22.84 3.50
N ARG A 164 8.36 23.08 2.30
CA ARG A 164 8.27 22.09 1.21
C ARG A 164 9.10 20.84 1.54
N ARG A 165 10.32 21.00 2.08
CA ARG A 165 11.17 19.87 2.48
C ARG A 165 10.57 19.07 3.63
N SER A 166 9.91 19.72 4.60
CA SER A 166 9.14 19.03 5.64
C SER A 166 8.08 18.11 5.03
N THR A 167 7.26 18.66 4.13
CA THR A 167 6.21 17.91 3.44
C THR A 167 6.77 16.76 2.60
N GLN A 168 7.86 16.98 1.84
CA GLN A 168 8.50 15.94 1.04
C GLN A 168 9.08 14.83 1.93
N THR A 169 9.63 15.18 3.10
CA THR A 169 10.12 14.20 4.07
C THR A 169 8.99 13.29 4.56
N ALA A 170 7.84 13.86 4.94
CA ALA A 170 6.67 13.07 5.32
C ALA A 170 6.18 12.18 4.17
N MET A 171 6.08 12.72 2.97
CA MET A 171 5.66 11.97 1.78
C MET A 171 6.61 10.81 1.47
N TYR A 172 7.91 11.01 1.59
CA TYR A 172 8.91 9.96 1.38
C TYR A 172 8.72 8.81 2.39
N ARG A 173 8.64 9.15 3.68
CA ARG A 173 8.43 8.15 4.75
C ARG A 173 7.12 7.37 4.54
N ILE A 174 6.04 8.05 4.17
CA ILE A 174 4.76 7.42 3.86
C ILE A 174 4.89 6.46 2.67
N LEU A 175 5.54 6.87 1.58
CA LEU A 175 5.67 6.03 0.39
C LEU A 175 6.55 4.80 0.64
N SER A 176 7.70 4.97 1.31
CA SER A 176 8.57 3.87 1.71
C SER A 176 7.82 2.86 2.60
N ALA A 177 7.10 3.35 3.61
CA ALA A 177 6.32 2.49 4.49
C ALA A 177 5.19 1.75 3.75
N ILE A 178 4.36 2.46 2.97
CA ILE A 178 3.27 1.82 2.21
C ILE A 178 3.82 0.75 1.27
N SER A 179 4.92 1.03 0.55
CA SER A 179 5.52 0.07 -0.37
C SER A 179 5.91 -1.23 0.35
N ARG A 180 6.53 -1.13 1.52
CA ARG A 180 6.90 -2.30 2.34
C ARG A 180 5.67 -3.01 2.90
N LEU A 181 4.70 -2.28 3.43
CA LEU A 181 3.49 -2.84 4.04
C LEU A 181 2.59 -3.56 3.04
N VAL A 182 2.53 -3.10 1.78
CA VAL A 182 1.72 -3.77 0.75
C VAL A 182 2.46 -4.89 0.02
N ALA A 183 3.80 -4.96 0.10
CA ALA A 183 4.63 -5.91 -0.65
C ALA A 183 4.19 -7.38 -0.50
N PRO A 184 3.81 -7.89 0.69
CA PRO A 184 3.35 -9.26 0.83
C PRO A 184 2.06 -9.56 0.04
N ILE A 185 1.24 -8.56 -0.27
CA ILE A 185 -0.03 -8.69 -0.98
C ILE A 185 0.09 -8.22 -2.44
N LEU A 186 0.48 -6.97 -2.65
CA LEU A 186 0.64 -6.32 -3.96
C LEU A 186 2.10 -6.37 -4.41
N SER A 187 2.64 -7.57 -4.56
CA SER A 187 4.08 -7.81 -4.70
C SER A 187 4.69 -7.10 -5.90
N PHE A 188 4.03 -7.15 -7.05
CA PHE A 188 4.54 -6.54 -8.28
C PHE A 188 4.43 -5.02 -8.26
N THR A 189 3.29 -4.52 -7.77
CA THR A 189 3.07 -3.07 -7.64
C THR A 189 4.01 -2.43 -6.63
N ALA A 190 4.25 -3.08 -5.49
CA ALA A 190 5.16 -2.58 -4.47
C ALA A 190 6.60 -2.48 -4.99
N ASP A 191 7.07 -3.49 -5.68
CA ASP A 191 8.42 -3.51 -6.24
C ASP A 191 8.56 -2.51 -7.41
N GLU A 192 7.52 -2.35 -8.24
CA GLU A 192 7.46 -1.29 -9.27
C GLU A 192 7.54 0.10 -8.64
N ILE A 193 6.74 0.39 -7.59
CA ILE A 193 6.81 1.69 -6.88
C ILE A 193 8.22 1.90 -6.33
N TRP A 194 8.79 0.89 -5.70
CA TRP A 194 10.13 0.91 -5.12
C TRP A 194 11.18 1.28 -6.16
N SER A 195 11.13 0.68 -7.33
CA SER A 195 12.09 0.94 -8.42
C SER A 195 12.10 2.38 -8.93
N TYR A 196 11.02 3.15 -8.68
CA TYR A 196 10.92 4.57 -9.06
C TYR A 196 11.27 5.53 -7.93
N MET A 197 11.55 5.05 -6.72
CA MET A 197 11.94 5.89 -5.60
C MET A 197 13.43 6.22 -5.65
N ASN A 198 13.81 7.40 -5.17
CA ASN A 198 15.17 7.65 -4.71
C ASN A 198 15.29 7.03 -3.31
N HIS A 199 16.33 6.25 -3.07
CA HIS A 199 16.51 5.54 -1.80
C HIS A 199 17.55 6.25 -0.93
N CYS A 200 17.29 6.30 0.39
CA CYS A 200 18.28 6.74 1.37
C CYS A 200 19.29 5.62 1.65
N ALA A 201 20.41 5.97 2.28
CA ALA A 201 21.52 5.05 2.53
C ALA A 201 21.14 3.82 3.39
N SER A 202 20.08 3.90 4.18
CA SER A 202 19.59 2.78 5.01
C SER A 202 18.69 1.79 4.26
N GLU A 203 18.29 2.09 3.04
CA GLU A 203 17.40 1.25 2.22
C GLU A 203 18.19 0.49 1.14
N ASN A 204 17.80 -0.77 0.88
CA ASN A 204 18.29 -1.51 -0.26
C ASN A 204 17.49 -1.11 -1.52
N PRO A 205 18.13 -0.49 -2.54
CA PRO A 205 17.43 0.01 -3.72
C PRO A 205 17.03 -1.09 -4.72
N GLU A 206 17.59 -2.31 -4.61
CA GLU A 206 17.39 -3.34 -5.62
C GLU A 206 15.96 -3.90 -5.62
N SER A 207 15.36 -4.05 -4.43
CA SER A 207 13.99 -4.54 -4.30
C SER A 207 13.40 -4.19 -2.94
N VAL A 208 12.10 -3.93 -2.91
CA VAL A 208 11.33 -3.73 -1.66
C VAL A 208 11.44 -4.93 -0.73
N PHE A 209 11.58 -6.14 -1.27
CA PHE A 209 11.68 -7.40 -0.50
C PHE A 209 13.00 -7.61 0.23
N LEU A 210 14.02 -6.83 -0.11
CA LEU A 210 15.31 -6.83 0.60
C LEU A 210 15.32 -5.87 1.80
N ASN A 211 14.18 -5.22 2.08
CA ASN A 211 13.99 -4.31 3.20
C ASN A 211 13.03 -4.93 4.21
N CYS A 212 13.32 -4.79 5.50
CA CYS A 212 12.44 -5.30 6.56
C CYS A 212 11.09 -4.59 6.58
N LEU A 213 10.07 -5.26 7.10
CA LEU A 213 8.85 -4.58 7.55
C LEU A 213 9.22 -3.57 8.65
N LEU A 214 8.55 -2.44 8.63
CA LEU A 214 8.79 -1.37 9.61
C LEU A 214 8.12 -1.72 10.94
N TYR A 215 8.82 -1.39 12.03
CA TYR A 215 8.27 -1.36 13.38
C TYR A 215 8.41 0.06 13.91
N THR A 216 7.46 0.51 14.72
CA THR A 216 7.43 1.89 15.26
C THR A 216 8.48 2.18 16.32
N SER A 217 9.26 1.19 16.72
CA SER A 217 10.33 1.30 17.72
C SER A 217 11.74 1.48 17.16
N ASP A 218 11.88 1.68 15.82
CA ASP A 218 13.19 1.86 15.16
C ASP A 218 13.39 3.30 14.67
#